data_40f3d708003f6bfdc91a54d820499067
#
_entry.id   40f3d708003f6bfdc91a54d820499067
#
_cell.length_a   1.000
_cell.length_b   1.000
_cell.length_c   1.000
_cell.angle_alpha   90.00
_cell.angle_beta   90.00
_cell.angle_gamma   90.00
#
_symmetry.space_group_name_H-M   'P 1'
#
loop_
_entity.id
_entity.type
_entity.pdbx_description
1 polymer ?
#
loop_
_entity_poly.entity_id
_entity_poly.type
_entity_poly.pdbx_seq_one_letter_code
_entity_poly.pdbx_strand_id
1 'polypeptide(L)'
;LDNDTYEIIGKKKVHTTHTAKEGVTRGVIDILHALLEEIHCEAEDVVFIAHGTTQATNALLEGDVADIGIVGMGNGIGVGKIKADTDVGDIPLEDGKAIHTVYGFLNTAQGVNAQEALKLLESLKNQGAQVAVASEAFSVDHPENEQAVAKIAEESGMIVTASHELTKLYGLKARTKT
;
A
#
# COMPACT_ATOMS: atom_id res chain seq x y z
N LEU A 1 -16.09 11.75 -24.34
CA LEU A 1 -15.23 12.50 -25.25
C LEU A 1 -15.47 11.95 -26.67
N ASP A 2 -15.72 12.81 -27.63
CA ASP A 2 -15.79 12.42 -29.03
C ASP A 2 -14.38 12.12 -29.56
N ASN A 3 -14.23 11.00 -30.28
CA ASN A 3 -12.88 10.52 -30.69
C ASN A 3 -12.31 11.30 -31.89
N ASP A 4 -13.15 11.93 -32.68
CA ASP A 4 -12.72 12.66 -33.87
C ASP A 4 -12.50 14.15 -33.58
N THR A 5 -13.36 14.75 -32.74
CA THR A 5 -13.30 16.18 -32.42
C THR A 5 -12.59 16.47 -31.10
N TYR A 6 -12.39 15.47 -30.24
CA TYR A 6 -11.89 15.59 -28.85
C TYR A 6 -12.75 16.51 -27.97
N GLU A 7 -14.00 16.75 -28.34
CA GLU A 7 -14.92 17.53 -27.53
C GLU A 7 -15.60 16.67 -26.46
N ILE A 8 -15.91 17.30 -25.32
CA ILE A 8 -16.65 16.64 -24.24
C ILE A 8 -18.12 16.63 -24.60
N ILE A 9 -18.65 15.47 -25.00
CA ILE A 9 -20.06 15.30 -25.42
C ILE A 9 -21.02 15.01 -24.26
N GLY A 10 -20.50 14.67 -23.05
CA GLY A 10 -21.32 14.45 -21.87
C GLY A 10 -20.51 14.45 -20.60
N LYS A 11 -21.15 14.80 -19.48
CA LYS A 11 -20.56 14.73 -18.12
C LYS A 11 -21.61 14.25 -17.13
N LYS A 12 -21.25 13.30 -16.29
CA LYS A 12 -22.10 12.80 -15.21
C LYS A 12 -21.36 12.77 -13.90
N LYS A 13 -22.06 13.03 -12.79
CA LYS A 13 -21.55 12.91 -11.44
C LYS A 13 -22.54 12.13 -10.58
N VAL A 14 -22.07 11.16 -9.84
CA VAL A 14 -22.85 10.40 -8.87
C VAL A 14 -22.11 10.38 -7.51
N HIS A 15 -22.84 10.07 -6.45
CA HIS A 15 -22.23 9.84 -5.14
C HIS A 15 -21.43 8.53 -5.16
N THR A 16 -20.29 8.52 -4.47
CA THR A 16 -19.46 7.32 -4.35
C THR A 16 -20.18 6.25 -3.52
N THR A 17 -20.17 5.01 -3.98
CA THR A 17 -20.90 3.88 -3.39
C THR A 17 -20.02 3.05 -2.46
N HIS A 18 -19.43 3.65 -1.41
CA HIS A 18 -18.52 2.97 -0.47
C HIS A 18 -19.20 1.80 0.29
N THR A 19 -20.50 1.90 0.55
CA THR A 19 -21.28 0.90 1.33
C THR A 19 -21.86 -0.22 0.48
N ALA A 20 -21.71 -0.18 -0.85
CA ALA A 20 -22.19 -1.24 -1.72
C ALA A 20 -21.32 -2.50 -1.59
N LYS A 21 -21.91 -3.69 -1.77
CA LYS A 21 -21.18 -4.97 -1.73
C LYS A 21 -20.02 -5.02 -2.73
N GLU A 22 -20.21 -4.39 -3.90
CA GLU A 22 -19.22 -4.23 -4.96
C GLU A 22 -18.34 -2.99 -4.77
N GLY A 23 -18.52 -2.26 -3.66
CA GLY A 23 -17.77 -1.04 -3.36
C GLY A 23 -17.92 0.04 -4.42
N VAL A 24 -16.85 0.74 -4.71
CA VAL A 24 -16.79 1.84 -5.69
C VAL A 24 -17.08 1.38 -7.12
N THR A 25 -16.80 0.11 -7.45
CA THR A 25 -17.03 -0.46 -8.80
C THR A 25 -18.46 -0.32 -9.23
N ARG A 26 -19.42 -0.49 -8.32
CA ARG A 26 -20.84 -0.33 -8.63
C ARG A 26 -21.15 1.07 -9.15
N GLY A 27 -20.65 2.11 -8.45
CA GLY A 27 -20.85 3.49 -8.86
C GLY A 27 -20.22 3.82 -10.22
N VAL A 28 -19.07 3.21 -10.53
CA VAL A 28 -18.41 3.38 -11.85
C VAL A 28 -19.27 2.80 -12.96
N ILE A 29 -19.84 1.61 -12.76
CA ILE A 29 -20.73 0.97 -13.75
C ILE A 29 -22.02 1.77 -13.92
N ASP A 30 -22.66 2.17 -12.82
CA ASP A 30 -23.92 2.90 -12.84
C ASP A 30 -23.76 4.28 -13.53
N ILE A 31 -22.66 4.98 -13.29
CA ILE A 31 -22.39 6.27 -13.94
C ILE A 31 -22.10 6.10 -15.44
N LEU A 32 -21.40 5.04 -15.84
CA LEU A 32 -21.15 4.75 -17.24
C LEU A 32 -22.46 4.52 -17.99
N HIS A 33 -23.32 3.63 -17.50
CA HIS A 33 -24.64 3.38 -18.09
C HIS A 33 -25.48 4.65 -18.19
N ALA A 34 -25.59 5.40 -17.09
CA ALA A 34 -26.38 6.64 -17.06
C ALA A 34 -25.82 7.72 -17.99
N LEU A 35 -24.52 7.74 -18.25
CA LEU A 35 -23.90 8.66 -19.20
C LEU A 35 -24.20 8.25 -20.66
N LEU A 36 -24.03 6.96 -20.98
CA LEU A 36 -24.32 6.43 -22.34
C LEU A 36 -25.78 6.67 -22.72
N GLU A 37 -26.72 6.40 -21.81
CA GLU A 37 -28.15 6.70 -22.03
C GLU A 37 -28.37 8.20 -22.29
N GLU A 38 -27.76 9.10 -21.53
CA GLU A 38 -27.94 10.55 -21.64
C GLU A 38 -27.43 11.10 -22.97
N ILE A 39 -26.31 10.57 -23.46
CA ILE A 39 -25.75 11.01 -24.76
C ILE A 39 -26.22 10.18 -25.96
N HIS A 40 -27.13 9.22 -25.72
CA HIS A 40 -27.65 8.30 -26.76
C HIS A 40 -26.54 7.55 -27.51
N CYS A 41 -25.54 7.05 -26.76
CA CYS A 41 -24.41 6.31 -27.28
C CYS A 41 -24.54 4.83 -26.88
N GLU A 42 -24.39 3.92 -27.82
CA GLU A 42 -24.41 2.49 -27.57
C GLU A 42 -23.04 2.03 -27.01
N ALA A 43 -23.05 0.93 -26.26
CA ALA A 43 -21.81 0.39 -25.67
C ALA A 43 -20.76 0.01 -26.72
N GLU A 44 -21.20 -0.39 -27.90
CA GLU A 44 -20.38 -0.77 -29.06
C GLU A 44 -19.65 0.43 -29.69
N ASP A 45 -20.13 1.64 -29.46
CA ASP A 45 -19.51 2.88 -29.97
C ASP A 45 -18.35 3.35 -29.02
N VAL A 46 -18.21 2.73 -27.85
CA VAL A 46 -17.16 3.07 -26.89
C VAL A 46 -15.84 2.42 -27.30
N VAL A 47 -14.93 3.19 -27.84
CA VAL A 47 -13.61 2.71 -28.30
C VAL A 47 -12.56 2.65 -27.20
N PHE A 48 -12.73 3.43 -26.12
CA PHE A 48 -11.76 3.48 -25.02
C PHE A 48 -12.39 3.95 -23.70
N ILE A 49 -12.07 3.27 -22.60
CA ILE A 49 -12.43 3.68 -21.24
C ILE A 49 -11.16 3.86 -20.42
N ALA A 50 -10.94 5.07 -19.91
CA ALA A 50 -9.90 5.34 -18.94
C ALA A 50 -10.52 5.48 -17.54
N HIS A 51 -10.08 4.66 -16.59
CA HIS A 51 -10.48 4.77 -15.20
C HIS A 51 -9.28 5.23 -14.35
N GLY A 52 -9.42 6.42 -13.77
CA GLY A 52 -8.48 6.92 -12.77
C GLY A 52 -9.13 6.91 -11.40
N THR A 53 -8.40 6.47 -10.38
CA THR A 53 -8.91 6.46 -9.01
C THR A 53 -7.99 7.21 -8.05
N THR A 54 -8.58 7.98 -7.14
CA THR A 54 -7.92 8.57 -5.99
C THR A 54 -8.23 7.77 -4.70
N GLN A 55 -8.70 6.54 -4.84
CA GLN A 55 -9.21 5.74 -3.71
C GLN A 55 -8.16 5.58 -2.61
N ALA A 56 -6.90 5.28 -2.98
CA ALA A 56 -5.82 5.18 -2.01
C ALA A 56 -5.55 6.51 -1.29
N THR A 57 -5.56 7.63 -2.04
CA THR A 57 -5.43 8.97 -1.45
C THR A 57 -6.59 9.29 -0.53
N ASN A 58 -7.82 8.97 -0.92
CA ASN A 58 -9.01 9.20 -0.09
C ASN A 58 -8.96 8.33 1.19
N ALA A 59 -8.55 7.06 1.08
CA ALA A 59 -8.38 6.18 2.24
C ALA A 59 -7.37 6.77 3.24
N LEU A 60 -6.24 7.30 2.75
CA LEU A 60 -5.27 8.01 3.60
C LEU A 60 -5.88 9.24 4.27
N LEU A 61 -6.61 10.09 3.53
CA LEU A 61 -7.24 11.29 4.07
C LEU A 61 -8.36 10.95 5.06
N GLU A 62 -9.12 9.89 4.82
CA GLU A 62 -10.20 9.41 5.68
C GLU A 62 -9.68 8.61 6.87
N GLY A 63 -8.40 8.19 6.87
CA GLY A 63 -7.80 7.32 7.87
C GLY A 63 -8.36 5.90 7.84
N ASP A 64 -8.97 5.49 6.71
CA ASP A 64 -9.44 4.13 6.44
C ASP A 64 -8.30 3.32 5.81
N VAL A 65 -7.29 3.06 6.63
CA VAL A 65 -6.06 2.37 6.25
C VAL A 65 -5.78 1.23 7.22
N ALA A 66 -5.07 0.22 6.72
CA ALA A 66 -4.68 -0.93 7.52
C ALA A 66 -3.65 -0.54 8.59
N ASP A 67 -3.70 -1.18 9.76
CA ASP A 67 -2.62 -1.13 10.74
C ASP A 67 -1.38 -1.86 10.20
N ILE A 68 -0.22 -1.25 10.32
CA ILE A 68 1.01 -1.68 9.64
C ILE A 68 1.99 -2.30 10.64
N GLY A 69 2.48 -3.50 10.33
CA GLY A 69 3.64 -4.09 10.99
C GLY A 69 4.93 -3.67 10.29
N ILE A 70 5.90 -3.17 11.01
CA ILE A 70 7.22 -2.84 10.45
C ILE A 70 8.22 -3.89 10.90
N VAL A 71 8.81 -4.60 9.93
CA VAL A 71 9.93 -5.51 10.12
C VAL A 71 11.21 -4.75 9.77
N GLY A 72 11.80 -4.11 10.78
CA GLY A 72 13.13 -3.50 10.64
C GLY A 72 14.22 -4.57 10.62
N MET A 73 15.21 -4.40 9.75
CA MET A 73 16.28 -5.40 9.57
C MET A 73 17.64 -4.74 9.48
N GLY A 74 18.65 -5.46 9.97
CA GLY A 74 20.03 -5.05 9.86
C GLY A 74 20.94 -5.74 10.87
N ASN A 75 22.21 -5.42 10.79
CA ASN A 75 23.25 -6.03 11.65
C ASN A 75 24.43 -5.08 11.91
N GLY A 76 25.39 -5.54 12.72
CA GLY A 76 26.67 -4.87 12.96
C GLY A 76 26.60 -3.66 13.89
N ILE A 77 27.64 -2.82 13.82
CA ILE A 77 27.86 -1.69 14.74
C ILE A 77 26.75 -0.62 14.63
N GLY A 78 26.10 -0.48 13.48
CA GLY A 78 25.04 0.49 13.22
C GLY A 78 23.62 0.09 13.64
N VAL A 79 23.43 -1.08 14.25
CA VAL A 79 22.09 -1.64 14.56
C VAL A 79 21.22 -0.67 15.37
N GLY A 80 21.78 0.07 16.32
CA GLY A 80 21.03 1.05 17.11
C GLY A 80 20.41 2.14 16.24
N LYS A 81 21.17 2.66 15.26
CA LYS A 81 20.67 3.64 14.30
C LYS A 81 19.65 3.02 13.34
N ILE A 82 19.91 1.81 12.85
CA ILE A 82 18.99 1.10 11.96
C ILE A 82 17.64 0.90 12.66
N LYS A 83 17.62 0.45 13.90
CA LYS A 83 16.39 0.34 14.69
C LYS A 83 15.66 1.67 14.81
N ALA A 84 16.35 2.75 15.14
CA ALA A 84 15.77 4.08 15.25
C ALA A 84 15.25 4.64 13.90
N ASP A 85 15.86 4.26 12.78
CA ASP A 85 15.44 4.68 11.45
C ASP A 85 14.28 3.84 10.92
N THR A 86 14.11 2.59 11.36
CA THR A 86 13.01 1.70 10.95
C THR A 86 11.83 1.71 11.94
N ASP A 87 12.04 2.03 13.21
CA ASP A 87 10.96 2.29 14.16
C ASP A 87 10.44 3.72 13.97
N VAL A 88 9.52 3.89 13.05
CA VAL A 88 9.02 5.21 12.66
C VAL A 88 7.87 5.70 13.53
N GLY A 89 7.33 4.85 14.40
CA GLY A 89 6.14 5.14 15.20
C GLY A 89 4.91 5.41 14.34
N ASP A 90 3.83 5.83 14.95
CA ASP A 90 2.62 6.19 14.22
C ASP A 90 2.90 7.35 13.26
N ILE A 91 2.36 7.23 12.04
CA ILE A 91 2.53 8.23 10.98
C ILE A 91 1.34 9.18 11.00
N PRO A 92 1.53 10.45 11.41
CA PRO A 92 0.42 11.39 11.49
C PRO A 92 -0.14 11.71 10.09
N LEU A 93 -1.46 11.70 10.00
CA LEU A 93 -2.25 12.16 8.86
C LEU A 93 -2.88 13.52 9.18
N GLU A 94 -3.67 14.05 8.24
CA GLU A 94 -4.46 15.27 8.49
C GLU A 94 -5.59 14.99 9.50
N ASP A 95 -6.16 16.07 10.04
CA ASP A 95 -7.29 16.03 10.99
C ASP A 95 -7.06 15.23 12.29
N GLY A 96 -5.80 15.08 12.72
CA GLY A 96 -5.46 14.38 13.96
C GLY A 96 -5.54 12.85 13.86
N LYS A 97 -5.68 12.29 12.67
CA LYS A 97 -5.60 10.87 12.39
C LYS A 97 -4.15 10.41 12.29
N ALA A 98 -3.92 9.12 12.36
CA ALA A 98 -2.61 8.52 12.15
C ALA A 98 -2.72 7.13 11.55
N ILE A 99 -1.72 6.72 10.81
CA ILE A 99 -1.50 5.32 10.46
C ILE A 99 -0.83 4.68 11.68
N HIS A 100 -1.49 3.71 12.28
CA HIS A 100 -0.92 2.99 13.42
C HIS A 100 0.10 1.98 12.95
N THR A 101 1.27 1.98 13.62
CA THR A 101 2.34 1.04 13.31
C THR A 101 2.74 0.25 14.55
N VAL A 102 3.03 -1.04 14.36
CA VAL A 102 3.69 -1.89 15.34
C VAL A 102 5.04 -2.33 14.78
N TYR A 103 6.04 -2.45 15.63
CA TYR A 103 7.42 -2.61 15.21
C TYR A 103 8.06 -3.88 15.75
N GLY A 104 8.89 -4.51 14.92
CA GLY A 104 9.78 -5.57 15.35
C GLY A 104 11.07 -5.58 14.52
N PHE A 105 12.10 -6.24 15.04
CA PHE A 105 13.44 -6.21 14.45
C PHE A 105 14.00 -7.61 14.26
N LEU A 106 14.55 -7.88 13.07
CA LEU A 106 15.33 -9.07 12.73
C LEU A 106 16.82 -8.72 12.61
N ASN A 107 17.67 -9.52 13.24
CA ASN A 107 19.10 -9.44 13.02
C ASN A 107 19.50 -10.25 11.78
N THR A 108 20.06 -9.58 10.78
CA THR A 108 20.40 -10.18 9.48
C THR A 108 21.89 -10.49 9.31
N ALA A 109 22.66 -10.60 10.42
CA ALA A 109 24.10 -10.90 10.36
C ALA A 109 24.43 -12.21 9.63
N GLN A 110 23.51 -13.17 9.61
CA GLN A 110 23.62 -14.46 8.91
C GLN A 110 22.48 -14.66 7.89
N GLY A 111 21.91 -13.56 7.39
CA GLY A 111 20.69 -13.58 6.57
C GLY A 111 19.42 -13.73 7.43
N VAL A 112 18.28 -13.92 6.77
CA VAL A 112 16.98 -14.06 7.42
C VAL A 112 16.78 -15.49 7.92
N ASN A 113 16.57 -15.65 9.23
CA ASN A 113 16.13 -16.91 9.82
C ASN A 113 14.60 -17.02 9.65
N ALA A 114 14.12 -18.04 8.93
CA ALA A 114 12.70 -18.20 8.63
C ALA A 114 11.83 -18.37 9.87
N GLN A 115 12.29 -19.09 10.90
CA GLN A 115 11.53 -19.30 12.13
C GLN A 115 11.40 -18.01 12.96
N GLU A 116 12.48 -17.22 13.01
CA GLU A 116 12.45 -15.91 13.69
C GLU A 116 11.57 -14.92 12.95
N ALA A 117 11.63 -14.91 11.62
CA ALA A 117 10.78 -14.07 10.79
C ALA A 117 9.30 -14.41 10.97
N LEU A 118 8.91 -15.70 10.92
CA LEU A 118 7.54 -16.15 11.18
C LEU A 118 7.06 -15.74 12.57
N LYS A 119 7.84 -15.99 13.61
CA LYS A 119 7.48 -15.58 14.98
C LYS A 119 7.28 -14.07 15.10
N LEU A 120 8.12 -13.30 14.42
CA LEU A 120 7.99 -11.84 14.40
C LEU A 120 6.71 -11.41 13.69
N LEU A 121 6.43 -11.94 12.50
CA LEU A 121 5.21 -11.65 11.74
C LEU A 121 3.95 -12.01 12.53
N GLU A 122 3.93 -13.19 13.19
CA GLU A 122 2.85 -13.57 14.11
C GLU A 122 2.69 -12.60 15.27
N SER A 123 3.80 -12.15 15.85
CA SER A 123 3.77 -11.16 16.93
C SER A 123 3.19 -9.83 16.46
N LEU A 124 3.58 -9.33 15.28
CA LEU A 124 3.03 -8.11 14.70
C LEU A 124 1.53 -8.25 14.41
N LYS A 125 1.11 -9.39 13.87
CA LYS A 125 -0.30 -9.70 13.63
C LYS A 125 -1.11 -9.72 14.94
N ASN A 126 -0.58 -10.31 16.00
CA ASN A 126 -1.22 -10.33 17.32
C ASN A 126 -1.31 -8.94 17.96
N GLN A 127 -0.47 -8.00 17.54
CA GLN A 127 -0.51 -6.59 17.96
C GLN A 127 -1.45 -5.74 17.07
N GLY A 128 -2.12 -6.35 16.09
CA GLY A 128 -3.12 -5.69 15.24
C GLY A 128 -2.67 -5.44 13.79
N ALA A 129 -1.41 -5.71 13.44
CA ALA A 129 -0.97 -5.50 12.06
C ALA A 129 -1.75 -6.35 11.07
N GLN A 130 -2.30 -5.71 10.04
CA GLN A 130 -3.04 -6.35 8.95
C GLN A 130 -2.13 -6.59 7.74
N VAL A 131 -1.16 -5.71 7.56
CA VAL A 131 -0.12 -5.77 6.52
C VAL A 131 1.23 -5.47 7.15
N ALA A 132 2.34 -5.77 6.45
CA ALA A 132 3.65 -5.40 6.95
C ALA A 132 4.55 -4.80 5.87
N VAL A 133 5.58 -4.09 6.34
CA VAL A 133 6.67 -3.54 5.53
C VAL A 133 7.97 -4.17 6.01
N ALA A 134 8.74 -4.75 5.10
CA ALA A 134 10.11 -5.18 5.36
C ALA A 134 11.08 -4.07 4.94
N SER A 135 11.94 -3.63 5.85
CA SER A 135 12.86 -2.51 5.60
C SER A 135 14.25 -2.76 6.19
N GLU A 136 15.27 -2.74 5.33
CA GLU A 136 16.67 -2.94 5.69
C GLU A 136 17.57 -1.82 5.15
N ALA A 137 18.63 -1.50 5.88
CA ALA A 137 19.67 -0.60 5.36
C ALA A 137 20.31 -1.20 4.09
N PHE A 138 20.52 -0.37 3.07
CA PHE A 138 21.13 -0.74 1.79
C PHE A 138 20.35 -1.76 0.93
N SER A 139 19.09 -2.04 1.25
CA SER A 139 18.26 -2.97 0.47
C SER A 139 17.97 -2.52 -0.97
N VAL A 140 18.23 -1.26 -1.30
CA VAL A 140 18.18 -0.78 -2.70
C VAL A 140 19.20 -1.50 -3.58
N ASP A 141 20.37 -1.82 -3.03
CA ASP A 141 21.47 -2.53 -3.73
C ASP A 141 21.51 -4.03 -3.35
N HIS A 142 21.03 -4.37 -2.14
CA HIS A 142 21.06 -5.72 -1.56
C HIS A 142 19.68 -6.11 -1.01
N PRO A 143 18.71 -6.45 -1.89
CA PRO A 143 17.31 -6.67 -1.52
C PRO A 143 17.00 -8.05 -0.92
N GLU A 144 17.98 -8.96 -0.85
CA GLU A 144 17.78 -10.38 -0.61
C GLU A 144 17.04 -10.67 0.72
N ASN A 145 17.34 -9.91 1.77
CA ASN A 145 16.72 -10.10 3.08
C ASN A 145 15.26 -9.59 3.08
N GLU A 146 14.97 -8.45 2.46
CA GLU A 146 13.60 -7.96 2.34
C GLU A 146 12.74 -8.92 1.51
N GLN A 147 13.29 -9.44 0.40
CA GLN A 147 12.63 -10.45 -0.44
C GLN A 147 12.38 -11.76 0.31
N ALA A 148 13.34 -12.20 1.13
CA ALA A 148 13.17 -13.39 1.94
C ALA A 148 12.03 -13.24 2.96
N VAL A 149 11.92 -12.09 3.62
CA VAL A 149 10.82 -11.81 4.55
C VAL A 149 9.49 -11.74 3.81
N ALA A 150 9.41 -11.08 2.66
CA ALA A 150 8.20 -11.00 1.86
C ALA A 150 7.71 -12.39 1.46
N LYS A 151 8.60 -13.27 1.00
CA LYS A 151 8.26 -14.65 0.65
C LYS A 151 7.76 -15.46 1.84
N ILE A 152 8.42 -15.36 3.00
CA ILE A 152 7.98 -16.04 4.23
C ILE A 152 6.59 -15.55 4.66
N ALA A 153 6.31 -14.26 4.50
CA ALA A 153 5.03 -13.68 4.84
C ALA A 153 3.90 -14.15 3.91
N GLU A 154 4.15 -14.24 2.60
CA GLU A 154 3.19 -14.81 1.65
C GLU A 154 2.79 -16.23 2.04
N GLU A 155 3.76 -17.08 2.40
CA GLU A 155 3.51 -18.45 2.87
C GLU A 155 2.67 -18.50 4.16
N SER A 156 2.74 -17.46 5.00
CA SER A 156 1.95 -17.30 6.22
C SER A 156 0.59 -16.61 6.01
N GLY A 157 0.30 -16.18 4.78
CA GLY A 157 -0.92 -15.46 4.42
C GLY A 157 -0.96 -14.01 4.89
N MET A 158 0.20 -13.40 5.15
CA MET A 158 0.34 -11.97 5.46
C MET A 158 0.87 -11.21 4.24
N ILE A 159 0.22 -10.09 3.90
CA ILE A 159 0.71 -9.22 2.83
C ILE A 159 1.91 -8.43 3.36
N VAL A 160 3.06 -8.56 2.69
CA VAL A 160 4.26 -7.78 3.01
C VAL A 160 4.75 -7.04 1.78
N THR A 161 5.13 -5.80 1.97
CA THR A 161 5.78 -4.96 0.96
C THR A 161 7.25 -4.81 1.31
N ALA A 162 8.13 -5.09 0.36
CA ALA A 162 9.56 -4.83 0.50
C ALA A 162 9.85 -3.35 0.17
N SER A 163 10.49 -2.62 1.07
CA SER A 163 10.65 -1.17 0.95
C SER A 163 11.41 -0.74 -0.31
N HIS A 164 12.37 -1.55 -0.78
CA HIS A 164 13.15 -1.28 -2.00
C HIS A 164 12.33 -1.37 -3.30
N GLU A 165 11.16 -2.03 -3.28
CA GLU A 165 10.27 -2.15 -4.45
C GLU A 165 9.49 -0.86 -4.69
N LEU A 166 9.09 -0.17 -3.62
CA LEU A 166 8.32 1.05 -3.70
C LEU A 166 9.15 2.27 -4.08
N THR A 167 10.37 2.35 -3.55
CA THR A 167 11.22 3.53 -3.76
C THR A 167 12.70 3.16 -3.74
N LYS A 168 13.49 3.89 -4.53
CA LYS A 168 14.95 3.77 -4.57
C LYS A 168 15.67 4.78 -3.65
N LEU A 169 14.97 5.31 -2.65
CA LEU A 169 15.57 6.20 -1.67
C LEU A 169 16.57 5.45 -0.80
N TYR A 170 17.81 5.96 -0.72
CA TYR A 170 18.83 5.41 0.17
C TYR A 170 18.59 5.73 1.65
N GLY A 171 17.88 6.82 1.95
CA GLY A 171 17.54 7.22 3.31
C GLY A 171 16.58 6.22 3.96
N LEU A 172 17.06 5.36 4.86
CA LEU A 172 16.31 4.25 5.45
C LEU A 172 15.01 4.71 6.09
N LYS A 173 15.04 5.73 6.93
CA LYS A 173 13.83 6.25 7.59
C LYS A 173 12.78 6.78 6.61
N ALA A 174 13.21 7.48 5.55
CA ALA A 174 12.31 7.97 4.52
C ALA A 174 11.69 6.81 3.74
N ARG A 175 12.50 5.82 3.36
CA ARG A 175 12.04 4.62 2.64
C ARG A 175 11.07 3.77 3.45
N THR A 176 11.31 3.62 4.76
CA THR A 176 10.40 2.90 5.65
C THR A 176 9.02 3.58 5.77
N LYS A 177 8.97 4.91 5.60
CA LYS A 177 7.73 5.69 5.69
C LYS A 177 6.95 5.80 4.38
N THR A 178 7.56 5.41 3.25
CA THR A 178 6.92 5.46 1.93
C THR A 178 5.97 4.29 1.74
#